data_a1913e82a5f082b6e2a81df6ac9fbd3b
#
_entry.id   a1913e82a5f082b6e2a81df6ac9fbd3b
#
_cell.length_a   1.000
_cell.length_b   1.000
_cell.length_c   1.000
_cell.angle_alpha   90.00
_cell.angle_beta   90.00
_cell.angle_gamma   90.00
#
_symmetry.space_group_name_H-M   'P 1'
#
loop_
_entity.id
_entity.type
_entity.pdbx_description
1 polymer ?
#
loop_
_entity_poly.entity_id
_entity_poly.type
_entity_poly.pdbx_seq_one_letter_code
_entity_poly.pdbx_strand_id
1 'polypeptide(L)'
;KIAVEQDNAAINREIQLFKSRLIVERIVDSLPLETAYFKEGKTKFISEELYKNCPFELKMDVKDLDILRVPIYINIIDEEKFSINHIYKDGEFERIYRFGQDIYSPSFKGVVIKKVPKFQKQDFRGVFYVRKYDKSFVIADVINKVSIEPLDFKTKSFKISYKDKSAVKTRDITNMMVRVFVEYDMEKKREGFENIISFLNNQIALFEEG
;
A
#
# COMPACT_ATOMS: atom_id res chain seq x y z
N LYS A 1 -32.01 -26.82 -4.17
CA LYS A 1 -32.07 -25.34 -3.95
C LYS A 1 -31.31 -24.93 -2.69
N ILE A 2 -31.50 -25.58 -1.53
CA ILE A 2 -30.86 -25.24 -0.25
C ILE A 2 -29.31 -25.31 -0.31
N ALA A 3 -28.74 -26.33 -0.93
CA ALA A 3 -27.29 -26.48 -1.06
C ALA A 3 -26.63 -25.35 -1.90
N VAL A 4 -27.29 -24.92 -2.98
CA VAL A 4 -26.80 -23.84 -3.86
C VAL A 4 -26.86 -22.48 -3.13
N GLU A 5 -27.86 -22.26 -2.29
CA GLU A 5 -27.98 -21.05 -1.47
C GLU A 5 -26.91 -20.99 -0.37
N GLN A 6 -26.56 -22.13 0.22
CA GLN A 6 -25.48 -22.23 1.22
C GLN A 6 -24.11 -21.99 0.59
N ASP A 7 -23.83 -22.52 -0.59
CA ASP A 7 -22.59 -22.29 -1.31
C ASP A 7 -22.43 -20.81 -1.72
N ASN A 8 -23.51 -20.18 -2.19
CA ASN A 8 -23.51 -18.75 -2.50
C ASN A 8 -23.24 -17.86 -1.28
N ALA A 9 -23.81 -18.22 -0.12
CA ALA A 9 -23.58 -17.48 1.12
C ALA A 9 -22.14 -17.63 1.63
N ALA A 10 -21.51 -18.81 1.45
CA ALA A 10 -20.11 -19.04 1.79
C ALA A 10 -19.17 -18.21 0.91
N ILE A 11 -19.39 -18.21 -0.40
CA ILE A 11 -18.62 -17.43 -1.36
C ILE A 11 -18.72 -15.92 -1.10
N ASN A 12 -19.92 -15.43 -0.82
CA ASN A 12 -20.11 -14.02 -0.48
C ASN A 12 -19.38 -13.64 0.80
N ARG A 13 -19.30 -14.50 1.80
CA ARG A 13 -18.50 -14.28 3.01
C ARG A 13 -17.01 -14.18 2.70
N GLU A 14 -16.49 -15.05 1.84
CA GLU A 14 -15.10 -14.98 1.40
C GLU A 14 -14.81 -13.68 0.64
N ILE A 15 -15.69 -13.24 -0.27
CA ILE A 15 -15.55 -11.95 -0.96
C ILE A 15 -15.53 -10.78 0.01
N GLN A 16 -16.41 -10.79 1.02
CA GLN A 16 -16.42 -9.75 2.06
C GLN A 16 -15.14 -9.77 2.89
N LEU A 17 -14.61 -10.95 3.20
CA LEU A 17 -13.34 -11.09 3.90
C LEU A 17 -12.18 -10.50 3.10
N PHE A 18 -12.06 -10.81 1.80
CA PHE A 18 -11.04 -10.22 0.92
C PHE A 18 -11.08 -8.69 0.90
N LYS A 19 -12.27 -8.09 0.97
CA LYS A 19 -12.46 -6.63 1.00
C LYS A 19 -12.44 -6.06 2.42
N SER A 20 -12.27 -6.90 3.43
CA SER A 20 -12.25 -6.45 4.81
C SER A 20 -11.05 -5.52 5.08
N ARG A 21 -11.26 -4.58 6.01
CA ARG A 21 -10.19 -3.71 6.47
C ARG A 21 -8.98 -4.51 6.95
N LEU A 22 -9.20 -5.65 7.62
CA LEU A 22 -8.15 -6.52 8.16
C LEU A 22 -7.18 -7.01 7.05
N ILE A 23 -7.71 -7.51 5.95
CA ILE A 23 -6.90 -8.02 4.83
C ILE A 23 -6.20 -6.86 4.11
N VAL A 24 -6.95 -5.78 3.81
CA VAL A 24 -6.40 -4.63 3.09
C VAL A 24 -5.34 -3.89 3.91
N GLU A 25 -5.47 -3.83 5.23
CA GLU A 25 -4.46 -3.24 6.12
C GLU A 25 -3.14 -4.00 6.05
N ARG A 26 -3.15 -5.34 6.06
CA ARG A 26 -1.94 -6.17 5.87
C ARG A 26 -1.29 -5.93 4.50
N ILE A 27 -2.08 -5.68 3.45
CA ILE A 27 -1.57 -5.34 2.12
C ILE A 27 -0.87 -3.98 2.14
N VAL A 28 -1.49 -2.98 2.76
CA VAL A 28 -0.95 -1.62 2.90
C VAL A 28 0.34 -1.62 3.71
N ASP A 29 0.43 -2.43 4.77
CA ASP A 29 1.64 -2.58 5.58
C ASP A 29 2.79 -3.26 4.82
N SER A 30 2.46 -4.08 3.82
CA SER A 30 3.46 -4.84 3.03
C SER A 30 3.97 -4.09 1.80
N LEU A 31 3.31 -3.01 1.38
CA LEU A 31 3.64 -2.28 0.16
C LEU A 31 3.83 -0.77 0.44
N PRO A 32 4.72 -0.08 -0.29
CA PRO A 32 4.98 1.35 -0.08
C PRO A 32 3.87 2.21 -0.70
N LEU A 33 2.64 2.11 -0.20
CA LEU A 33 1.46 2.78 -0.76
C LEU A 33 1.18 4.16 -0.14
N GLU A 34 1.70 4.43 1.07
CA GLU A 34 1.46 5.69 1.75
C GLU A 34 2.22 6.89 1.14
N THR A 35 3.26 6.62 0.35
CA THR A 35 4.05 7.66 -0.31
C THR A 35 3.97 7.46 -1.82
N ALA A 36 3.28 8.35 -2.51
CA ALA A 36 3.14 8.29 -3.96
C ALA A 36 4.06 9.30 -4.64
N TYR A 37 4.76 8.86 -5.68
CA TYR A 37 5.71 9.63 -6.47
C TYR A 37 5.14 9.91 -7.84
N PHE A 38 5.24 11.14 -8.28
CA PHE A 38 4.72 11.59 -9.57
C PHE A 38 5.79 12.34 -10.35
N LYS A 39 5.69 12.24 -11.67
CA LYS A 39 6.43 13.07 -12.60
C LYS A 39 5.44 13.88 -13.42
N GLU A 40 5.65 15.20 -13.50
CA GLU A 40 4.83 16.04 -14.37
C GLU A 40 5.11 15.72 -15.83
N GLY A 41 4.04 15.58 -16.61
CA GLY A 41 4.12 15.41 -18.05
C GLY A 41 4.41 16.74 -18.75
N LYS A 42 4.48 16.70 -20.09
CA LYS A 42 4.68 17.89 -20.92
C LYS A 42 3.59 18.95 -20.75
N THR A 43 2.39 18.53 -20.41
CA THR A 43 1.27 19.40 -20.03
C THR A 43 1.07 19.32 -18.52
N LYS A 44 1.01 20.47 -17.83
CA LYS A 44 0.86 20.57 -16.36
C LYS A 44 -0.35 19.83 -15.77
N PHE A 45 -1.29 19.41 -16.61
CA PHE A 45 -2.50 18.69 -16.20
C PHE A 45 -2.35 17.16 -16.20
N ILE A 46 -1.25 16.62 -16.72
CA ILE A 46 -1.03 15.18 -16.82
C ILE A 46 0.21 14.84 -16.00
N SER A 47 0.03 14.04 -14.95
CA SER A 47 1.13 13.52 -14.15
C SER A 47 1.11 12.01 -14.20
N GLU A 48 2.29 11.42 -14.31
CA GLU A 48 2.51 9.98 -14.27
C GLU A 48 2.88 9.56 -12.85
N GLU A 49 2.15 8.58 -12.28
CA GLU A 49 2.54 7.95 -11.02
C GLU A 49 3.67 6.96 -11.26
N LEU A 50 4.81 7.20 -10.63
CA LEU A 50 6.03 6.40 -10.81
C LEU A 50 6.06 5.16 -9.92
N TYR A 51 5.30 5.15 -8.81
CA TYR A 51 5.31 4.08 -7.83
C TYR A 51 6.74 3.69 -7.41
N LYS A 52 7.19 2.44 -7.69
CA LYS A 52 8.56 1.95 -7.42
C LYS A 52 9.61 2.44 -8.43
N ASN A 53 9.19 3.07 -9.53
CA ASN A 53 10.07 3.54 -10.61
C ASN A 53 10.56 4.99 -10.43
N CYS A 54 10.35 5.59 -9.25
CA CYS A 54 10.95 6.88 -8.95
C CYS A 54 12.47 6.73 -8.74
N PRO A 55 13.30 7.62 -9.35
CA PRO A 55 14.76 7.52 -9.26
C PRO A 55 15.34 7.91 -7.89
N PHE A 56 14.51 8.42 -7.01
CA PHE A 56 14.85 8.75 -5.62
C PHE A 56 13.76 8.26 -4.66
N GLU A 57 14.08 8.29 -3.39
CA GLU A 57 13.16 7.99 -2.30
C GLU A 57 13.19 9.14 -1.29
N LEU A 58 12.02 9.64 -0.91
CA LEU A 58 11.84 10.56 0.21
C LEU A 58 11.40 9.74 1.43
N LYS A 59 12.30 9.59 2.38
CA LYS A 59 11.96 9.12 3.72
C LYS A 59 11.56 10.34 4.54
N MET A 60 10.35 10.33 5.10
CA MET A 60 9.84 11.47 5.85
C MET A 60 9.09 11.03 7.11
N ASP A 61 9.32 11.81 8.17
CA ASP A 61 8.58 11.78 9.41
C ASP A 61 7.70 13.03 9.48
N VAL A 62 6.38 12.83 9.46
CA VAL A 62 5.37 13.89 9.40
C VAL A 62 5.23 14.51 10.78
N LYS A 63 5.37 15.84 10.86
CA LYS A 63 5.16 16.62 12.08
C LYS A 63 3.81 17.33 12.10
N ASP A 64 3.35 17.75 10.92
CA ASP A 64 2.11 18.46 10.74
C ASP A 64 1.25 17.71 9.73
N LEU A 65 0.05 17.30 10.13
CA LEU A 65 -0.85 16.51 9.30
C LEU A 65 -1.39 17.29 8.09
N ASP A 66 -1.29 18.60 8.09
CA ASP A 66 -1.70 19.44 6.96
C ASP A 66 -0.88 19.17 5.70
N ILE A 67 0.33 18.57 5.83
CA ILE A 67 1.14 18.14 4.67
C ILE A 67 0.57 16.90 3.96
N LEU A 68 -0.32 16.15 4.60
CA LEU A 68 -0.91 14.96 4.00
C LEU A 68 -1.73 15.34 2.76
N ARG A 69 -1.50 14.60 1.67
CA ARG A 69 -2.13 14.79 0.35
C ARG A 69 -1.68 16.07 -0.38
N VAL A 70 -0.92 16.95 0.27
CA VAL A 70 -0.32 18.12 -0.39
C VAL A 70 0.86 17.69 -1.25
N PRO A 71 1.03 18.20 -2.47
CA PRO A 71 2.20 17.91 -3.28
C PRO A 71 3.45 18.56 -2.69
N ILE A 72 4.49 17.77 -2.51
CA ILE A 72 5.84 18.21 -2.14
C ILE A 72 6.67 18.12 -3.42
N TYR A 73 6.97 19.26 -4.02
CA TYR A 73 7.75 19.31 -5.24
C TYR A 73 9.22 19.09 -4.96
N ILE A 74 9.87 18.28 -5.78
CA ILE A 74 11.30 17.98 -5.75
C ILE A 74 11.88 18.27 -7.11
N ASN A 75 12.57 19.39 -7.24
CA ASN A 75 13.20 19.82 -8.48
C ASN A 75 14.68 19.49 -8.41
N ILE A 76 15.12 18.62 -9.30
CA ILE A 76 16.53 18.23 -9.39
C ILE A 76 17.31 19.36 -10.08
N ILE A 77 18.27 19.95 -9.38
CA ILE A 77 19.11 21.04 -9.87
C ILE A 77 20.33 20.45 -10.62
N ASP A 78 21.04 19.55 -9.96
CA ASP A 78 22.22 18.86 -10.50
C ASP A 78 22.37 17.45 -9.91
N GLU A 79 23.53 16.84 -10.10
CA GLU A 79 23.80 15.49 -9.57
C GLU A 79 23.84 15.40 -8.04
N GLU A 80 24.07 16.51 -7.34
CA GLU A 80 24.22 16.53 -5.89
C GLU A 80 23.05 17.22 -5.20
N LYS A 81 22.37 18.16 -5.87
CA LYS A 81 21.43 19.10 -5.25
C LYS A 81 20.03 19.01 -5.86
N PHE A 82 19.05 19.28 -5.00
CA PHE A 82 17.65 19.44 -5.37
C PHE A 82 17.01 20.54 -4.52
N SER A 83 15.94 21.17 -5.02
CA SER A 83 15.07 22.01 -4.20
C SER A 83 13.83 21.24 -3.77
N ILE A 84 13.37 21.52 -2.56
CA ILE A 84 12.06 21.10 -2.06
C ILE A 84 11.18 22.33 -1.95
N ASN A 85 9.96 22.21 -2.48
CA ASN A 85 8.93 23.23 -2.38
C ASN A 85 7.60 22.58 -1.98
N HIS A 86 6.91 23.16 -1.00
CA HIS A 86 5.54 22.80 -0.64
C HIS A 86 4.81 23.97 0.04
N ILE A 87 3.50 23.94 0.00
CA ILE A 87 2.65 24.90 0.72
C ILE A 87 2.66 24.53 2.21
N TYR A 88 2.80 25.55 3.06
CA TYR A 88 2.70 25.42 4.51
C TYR A 88 1.90 26.59 5.06
N LYS A 89 0.73 26.34 5.64
CA LYS A 89 -0.26 27.37 6.06
C LYS A 89 -0.53 28.32 4.89
N ASP A 90 -0.36 29.62 5.11
CA ASP A 90 -0.60 30.67 4.10
C ASP A 90 0.68 31.02 3.29
N GLY A 91 1.74 30.24 3.43
CA GLY A 91 3.03 30.50 2.80
C GLY A 91 3.58 29.32 2.01
N GLU A 92 4.68 29.58 1.35
CA GLU A 92 5.44 28.61 0.56
C GLU A 92 6.77 28.34 1.26
N PHE A 93 7.09 27.07 1.45
CA PHE A 93 8.40 26.64 1.94
C PHE A 93 9.22 26.19 0.74
N GLU A 94 10.36 26.84 0.50
CA GLU A 94 11.33 26.43 -0.50
C GLU A 94 12.73 26.44 0.05
N ARG A 95 13.49 25.35 -0.13
CA ARG A 95 14.91 25.23 0.24
C ARG A 95 15.64 24.26 -0.65
N ILE A 96 16.94 24.50 -0.79
CA ILE A 96 17.90 23.64 -1.50
C ILE A 96 18.61 22.73 -0.51
N TYR A 97 18.72 21.45 -0.88
CA TYR A 97 19.38 20.41 -0.10
C TYR A 97 20.29 19.57 -1.00
N ARG A 98 21.21 18.82 -0.39
CA ARG A 98 21.94 17.76 -1.07
C ARG A 98 21.25 16.41 -0.87
N PHE A 99 21.42 15.50 -1.82
CA PHE A 99 20.96 14.12 -1.64
C PHE A 99 21.66 13.49 -0.44
N GLY A 100 20.90 12.80 0.41
CA GLY A 100 21.38 12.23 1.67
C GLY A 100 21.49 13.22 2.84
N GLN A 101 21.20 14.49 2.61
CA GLN A 101 21.16 15.51 3.67
C GLN A 101 19.81 15.47 4.40
N ASP A 102 19.84 15.68 5.71
CA ASP A 102 18.61 15.81 6.51
C ASP A 102 17.85 17.10 6.15
N ILE A 103 16.56 16.93 5.95
CA ILE A 103 15.61 17.98 5.62
C ILE A 103 14.86 18.38 6.88
N TYR A 104 14.85 19.66 7.16
CA TYR A 104 14.06 20.25 8.24
C TYR A 104 13.06 21.24 7.65
N SER A 105 11.83 20.77 7.47
CA SER A 105 10.68 21.56 7.08
C SER A 105 9.80 21.84 8.30
N PRO A 106 8.96 22.89 8.28
CA PRO A 106 7.91 23.08 9.29
C PRO A 106 6.97 21.88 9.41
N SER A 107 6.68 21.21 8.29
CA SER A 107 5.67 20.14 8.23
C SER A 107 6.24 18.75 8.42
N PHE A 108 7.53 18.53 8.15
CA PHE A 108 8.18 17.22 8.28
C PHE A 108 9.69 17.29 8.44
N LYS A 109 10.27 16.20 8.95
CA LYS A 109 11.70 15.88 8.81
C LYS A 109 11.85 14.79 7.75
N GLY A 110 13.00 14.74 7.06
CA GLY A 110 13.19 13.68 6.09
C GLY A 110 14.55 13.71 5.44
N VAL A 111 14.74 12.81 4.46
CA VAL A 111 15.93 12.73 3.62
C VAL A 111 15.54 12.22 2.24
N VAL A 112 16.11 12.81 1.18
CA VAL A 112 15.97 12.31 -0.18
C VAL A 112 17.21 11.52 -0.56
N ILE A 113 17.01 10.26 -0.92
CA ILE A 113 18.08 9.30 -1.27
C ILE A 113 17.96 8.91 -2.74
N LYS A 114 19.05 8.97 -3.49
CA LYS A 114 19.09 8.45 -4.87
C LYS A 114 19.06 6.93 -4.88
N LYS A 115 18.34 6.35 -5.82
CA LYS A 115 18.29 4.91 -6.05
C LYS A 115 19.27 4.48 -7.14
N VAL A 116 20.56 4.74 -6.94
CA VAL A 116 21.63 4.28 -7.83
C VAL A 116 22.09 2.86 -7.41
N PRO A 117 22.54 1.99 -8.35
CA PRO A 117 22.80 2.22 -9.79
C PRO A 117 21.59 1.98 -10.73
N LYS A 118 20.39 1.71 -10.21
CA LYS A 118 19.19 1.34 -11.01
C LYS A 118 18.78 2.42 -12.01
N PHE A 119 19.01 3.71 -11.67
CA PHE A 119 18.58 4.85 -12.47
C PHE A 119 19.77 5.66 -13.00
N GLN A 120 19.66 6.15 -14.25
CA GLN A 120 20.67 6.93 -14.92
C GLN A 120 20.37 8.44 -14.82
N LYS A 121 21.35 9.30 -15.19
CA LYS A 121 21.21 10.76 -15.13
C LYS A 121 19.95 11.30 -15.84
N GLN A 122 19.56 10.70 -16.94
CA GLN A 122 18.37 11.09 -17.71
C GLN A 122 17.05 10.86 -16.95
N ASP A 123 17.01 9.90 -16.04
CA ASP A 123 15.82 9.57 -15.25
C ASP A 123 15.48 10.66 -14.23
N PHE A 124 16.48 11.47 -13.86
CA PHE A 124 16.33 12.60 -12.94
C PHE A 124 15.85 13.89 -13.61
N ARG A 125 15.60 13.89 -14.93
CA ARG A 125 15.10 15.08 -15.63
C ARG A 125 13.59 15.24 -15.46
N GLY A 126 13.13 16.47 -15.22
CA GLY A 126 11.74 16.85 -15.12
C GLY A 126 11.36 17.30 -13.72
N VAL A 127 10.11 17.67 -13.56
CA VAL A 127 9.54 18.10 -12.29
C VAL A 127 8.90 16.90 -11.63
N PHE A 128 9.29 16.64 -10.40
CA PHE A 128 8.73 15.57 -9.58
C PHE A 128 7.95 16.15 -8.42
N TYR A 129 6.93 15.43 -7.97
CA TYR A 129 6.33 15.70 -6.68
C TYR A 129 5.95 14.42 -5.96
N VAL A 130 5.93 14.53 -4.65
CA VAL A 130 5.61 13.42 -3.72
C VAL A 130 4.36 13.81 -2.95
N ARG A 131 3.46 12.85 -2.73
CA ARG A 131 2.33 13.00 -1.81
C ARG A 131 2.41 11.93 -0.74
N LYS A 132 2.31 12.34 0.51
CA LYS A 132 2.13 11.44 1.64
C LYS A 132 0.66 11.30 1.94
N TYR A 133 0.19 10.08 2.08
CA TYR A 133 -1.18 9.76 2.46
C TYR A 133 -1.21 9.15 3.85
N ASP A 134 -2.29 9.38 4.58
CA ASP A 134 -2.57 8.64 5.80
C ASP A 134 -3.00 7.20 5.47
N LYS A 135 -2.67 6.27 6.38
CA LYS A 135 -2.93 4.84 6.19
C LYS A 135 -4.41 4.54 5.95
N SER A 136 -5.31 5.25 6.66
CA SER A 136 -6.75 5.03 6.54
C SER A 136 -7.27 5.43 5.16
N PHE A 137 -6.74 6.52 4.58
CA PHE A 137 -7.06 6.91 3.21
C PHE A 137 -6.60 5.85 2.20
N VAL A 138 -5.37 5.35 2.36
CA VAL A 138 -4.83 4.31 1.44
C VAL A 138 -5.65 3.03 1.52
N ILE A 139 -6.04 2.59 2.72
CA ILE A 139 -6.91 1.42 2.91
C ILE A 139 -8.24 1.62 2.19
N ALA A 140 -8.89 2.78 2.37
CA ALA A 140 -10.15 3.09 1.70
C ALA A 140 -10.00 3.13 0.17
N ASP A 141 -8.92 3.72 -0.34
CA ASP A 141 -8.62 3.78 -1.77
C ASP A 141 -8.44 2.38 -2.38
N VAL A 142 -7.69 1.49 -1.70
CA VAL A 142 -7.52 0.10 -2.14
C VAL A 142 -8.84 -0.64 -2.16
N ILE A 143 -9.66 -0.55 -1.09
CA ILE A 143 -10.97 -1.20 -1.01
C ILE A 143 -11.87 -0.76 -2.18
N ASN A 144 -11.89 0.52 -2.50
CA ASN A 144 -12.72 1.09 -3.56
C ASN A 144 -12.28 0.67 -4.97
N LYS A 145 -11.00 0.38 -5.17
CA LYS A 145 -10.41 0.02 -6.48
C LYS A 145 -10.36 -1.48 -6.74
N VAL A 146 -10.55 -2.30 -5.69
CA VAL A 146 -10.55 -3.76 -5.78
C VAL A 146 -11.93 -4.27 -6.22
N SER A 147 -11.95 -5.12 -7.25
CA SER A 147 -13.11 -5.94 -7.63
C SER A 147 -12.77 -7.41 -7.44
N ILE A 148 -13.71 -8.15 -6.83
CA ILE A 148 -13.61 -9.59 -6.63
C ILE A 148 -14.91 -10.19 -7.13
N GLU A 149 -14.79 -11.07 -8.11
CA GLU A 149 -15.90 -11.71 -8.80
C GLU A 149 -15.75 -13.22 -8.72
N PRO A 150 -16.81 -13.97 -8.36
CA PRO A 150 -16.78 -15.42 -8.46
C PRO A 150 -16.72 -15.83 -9.93
N LEU A 151 -15.81 -16.74 -10.27
CA LEU A 151 -15.72 -17.34 -11.59
C LEU A 151 -16.52 -18.63 -11.69
N ASP A 152 -16.42 -19.48 -10.69
CA ASP A 152 -17.12 -20.75 -10.61
C ASP A 152 -17.45 -21.07 -9.15
N PHE A 153 -18.73 -21.27 -8.88
CA PHE A 153 -19.24 -21.58 -7.54
C PHE A 153 -18.86 -22.99 -7.08
N LYS A 154 -18.72 -23.96 -8.00
CA LYS A 154 -18.38 -25.34 -7.65
C LYS A 154 -16.90 -25.48 -7.27
N THR A 155 -16.02 -24.82 -8.01
CA THR A 155 -14.58 -24.85 -7.76
C THR A 155 -14.13 -23.77 -6.77
N LYS A 156 -15.05 -22.88 -6.31
CA LYS A 156 -14.77 -21.73 -5.43
C LYS A 156 -13.64 -20.85 -5.98
N SER A 157 -13.66 -20.62 -7.29
CA SER A 157 -12.64 -19.78 -7.95
C SER A 157 -13.09 -18.32 -7.99
N PHE A 158 -12.15 -17.41 -7.80
CA PHE A 158 -12.37 -15.96 -7.80
C PHE A 158 -11.46 -15.27 -8.80
N LYS A 159 -11.98 -14.23 -9.43
CA LYS A 159 -11.21 -13.26 -10.19
C LYS A 159 -10.99 -12.03 -9.32
N ILE A 160 -9.73 -11.72 -9.02
CA ILE A 160 -9.32 -10.51 -8.32
C ILE A 160 -8.82 -9.51 -9.35
N SER A 161 -9.35 -8.30 -9.33
CA SER A 161 -8.95 -7.19 -10.21
C SER A 161 -8.70 -5.93 -9.37
N TYR A 162 -7.69 -5.18 -9.72
CA TYR A 162 -7.40 -3.87 -9.14
C TYR A 162 -7.27 -2.84 -10.26
N LYS A 163 -7.95 -1.70 -10.14
CA LYS A 163 -7.98 -0.67 -11.18
C LYS A 163 -7.08 0.50 -10.81
N ASP A 164 -5.94 0.63 -11.48
CA ASP A 164 -5.00 1.73 -11.30
C ASP A 164 -4.36 2.13 -12.62
N LYS A 165 -3.75 3.33 -12.68
CA LYS A 165 -3.00 3.81 -13.85
C LYS A 165 -1.63 3.12 -13.98
N SER A 166 -1.05 2.66 -12.88
CA SER A 166 0.23 1.96 -12.83
C SER A 166 0.04 0.45 -12.92
N ALA A 167 0.45 -0.17 -14.02
CA ALA A 167 0.41 -1.63 -14.19
C ALA A 167 1.27 -2.36 -13.15
N VAL A 168 2.40 -1.79 -12.74
CA VAL A 168 3.28 -2.35 -11.70
C VAL A 168 2.57 -2.36 -10.35
N LYS A 169 1.94 -1.26 -9.98
CA LYS A 169 1.16 -1.14 -8.73
C LYS A 169 -0.03 -2.10 -8.73
N THR A 170 -0.76 -2.17 -9.85
CA THR A 170 -1.87 -3.13 -10.03
C THR A 170 -1.41 -4.56 -9.77
N ARG A 171 -0.34 -4.99 -10.41
CA ARG A 171 0.23 -6.34 -10.23
C ARG A 171 0.66 -6.58 -8.78
N ASP A 172 1.36 -5.64 -8.17
CA ASP A 172 1.89 -5.79 -6.82
C ASP A 172 0.75 -5.90 -5.80
N ILE A 173 -0.31 -5.09 -5.93
CA ILE A 173 -1.48 -5.15 -5.04
C ILE A 173 -2.26 -6.46 -5.24
N THR A 174 -2.53 -6.88 -6.49
CA THR A 174 -3.26 -8.13 -6.72
C THR A 174 -2.51 -9.35 -6.23
N ASN A 175 -1.19 -9.43 -6.47
CA ASN A 175 -0.36 -10.52 -5.96
C ASN A 175 -0.30 -10.52 -4.43
N MET A 176 -0.14 -9.35 -3.79
CA MET A 176 -0.13 -9.24 -2.34
C MET A 176 -1.47 -9.63 -1.74
N MET A 177 -2.58 -9.29 -2.39
CA MET A 177 -3.91 -9.66 -1.94
C MET A 177 -4.09 -11.18 -1.87
N VAL A 178 -3.67 -11.90 -2.92
CA VAL A 178 -3.70 -13.37 -2.92
C VAL A 178 -2.84 -13.93 -1.80
N ARG A 179 -1.62 -13.41 -1.65
CA ARG A 179 -0.68 -13.87 -0.62
C ARG A 179 -1.24 -13.68 0.79
N VAL A 180 -1.67 -12.47 1.13
CA VAL A 180 -2.22 -12.14 2.45
C VAL A 180 -3.47 -12.98 2.75
N PHE A 181 -4.31 -13.23 1.76
CA PHE A 181 -5.47 -14.09 1.94
C PHE A 181 -5.11 -15.53 2.26
N VAL A 182 -4.16 -16.11 1.51
CA VAL A 182 -3.68 -17.47 1.77
C VAL A 182 -3.04 -17.58 3.16
N GLU A 183 -2.21 -16.61 3.54
CA GLU A 183 -1.60 -16.55 4.88
C GLU A 183 -2.67 -16.49 5.97
N TYR A 184 -3.70 -15.64 5.80
CA TYR A 184 -4.83 -15.55 6.73
C TYR A 184 -5.63 -16.85 6.84
N ASP A 185 -5.93 -17.51 5.71
CA ASP A 185 -6.65 -18.80 5.70
C ASP A 185 -5.85 -19.89 6.43
N MET A 186 -4.54 -19.94 6.21
CA MET A 186 -3.64 -20.86 6.91
C MET A 186 -3.58 -20.58 8.42
N GLU A 187 -3.49 -19.30 8.83
CA GLU A 187 -3.54 -18.90 10.24
C GLU A 187 -4.83 -19.38 10.91
N LYS A 188 -5.98 -19.17 10.26
CA LYS A 188 -7.29 -19.57 10.78
C LYS A 188 -7.44 -21.09 10.91
N LYS A 189 -6.94 -21.85 9.92
CA LYS A 189 -6.93 -23.31 10.01
C LYS A 189 -6.06 -23.82 11.15
N ARG A 190 -4.87 -23.23 11.34
CA ARG A 190 -3.98 -23.58 12.45
C ARG A 190 -4.62 -23.31 13.81
N GLU A 191 -5.19 -22.11 14.01
CA GLU A 191 -5.94 -21.79 15.23
C GLU A 191 -7.06 -22.80 15.51
N GLY A 192 -7.80 -23.21 14.47
CA GLY A 192 -8.84 -24.23 14.59
C GLY A 192 -8.29 -25.60 15.06
N PHE A 193 -7.17 -26.04 14.50
CA PHE A 193 -6.52 -27.31 14.92
C PHE A 193 -5.97 -27.22 16.36
N GLU A 194 -5.34 -26.12 16.73
CA GLU A 194 -4.83 -25.90 18.10
C GLU A 194 -5.97 -25.94 19.12
N ASN A 195 -7.12 -25.35 18.83
CA ASN A 195 -8.30 -25.40 19.68
C ASN A 195 -8.85 -26.84 19.84
N ILE A 196 -8.89 -27.62 18.75
CA ILE A 196 -9.31 -29.02 18.78
C ILE A 196 -8.35 -29.84 19.64
N ILE A 197 -7.03 -29.69 19.47
CA ILE A 197 -6.01 -30.39 20.24
C ILE A 197 -6.15 -30.04 21.73
N SER A 198 -6.30 -28.76 22.05
CA SER A 198 -6.51 -28.32 23.44
C SER A 198 -7.77 -28.93 24.05
N PHE A 199 -8.88 -28.96 23.31
CA PHE A 199 -10.11 -29.59 23.76
C PHE A 199 -9.92 -31.08 24.02
N LEU A 200 -9.29 -31.81 23.11
CA LEU A 200 -9.02 -33.25 23.25
C LEU A 200 -8.11 -33.55 24.45
N ASN A 201 -7.07 -32.77 24.66
CA ASN A 201 -6.18 -32.92 25.81
C ASN A 201 -6.92 -32.71 27.15
N ASN A 202 -7.82 -31.71 27.20
CA ASN A 202 -8.65 -31.47 28.37
C ASN A 202 -9.61 -32.66 28.64
N GLN A 203 -10.20 -33.27 27.60
CA GLN A 203 -11.06 -34.45 27.74
C GLN A 203 -10.26 -35.65 28.28
N ILE A 204 -9.05 -35.90 27.75
CA ILE A 204 -8.18 -36.98 28.22
C ILE A 204 -7.84 -36.80 29.70
N ALA A 205 -7.44 -35.59 30.11
CA ALA A 205 -7.14 -35.31 31.52
C ALA A 205 -8.34 -35.59 32.45
N LEU A 206 -9.57 -35.25 32.03
CA LEU A 206 -10.79 -35.55 32.79
C LEU A 206 -11.07 -37.07 32.92
N PHE A 207 -10.72 -37.87 31.91
CA PHE A 207 -10.85 -39.32 31.97
C PHE A 207 -9.78 -40.00 32.81
N GLU A 208 -8.58 -39.37 32.96
CA GLU A 208 -7.50 -39.90 33.78
C GLU A 208 -7.69 -39.61 35.29
N GLU A 209 -8.48 -38.62 35.64
CA GLU A 209 -8.79 -38.23 37.02
C GLU A 209 -10.04 -38.92 37.60
N GLY A 210 -10.84 -39.68 36.83
CA GLY A 210 -12.05 -40.37 37.23
C GLY A 210 -11.88 -41.89 37.32
#